data_d521f8485c772e820165973af872d19c
#
_entry.id   d521f8485c772e820165973af872d19c
#
_cell.length_a   1.000
_cell.length_b   1.000
_cell.length_c   1.000
_cell.angle_alpha   90.00
_cell.angle_beta   90.00
_cell.angle_gamma   90.00
#
_symmetry.space_group_name_H-M   'P 1'
#
loop_
_entity.id
_entity.type
_entity.pdbx_description
1 polymer ?
#
loop_
_entity_poly.entity_id
_entity_poly.type
_entity_poly.pdbx_seq_one_letter_code
_entity_poly.pdbx_strand_id
1 'polypeptide(L)' 'MARRRRHTPEQVVRKLREADRLLGEGADIAAVPRQLEISEPTYHRWRNQYGG' A
#
# COMPACT_ATOMS: atom_id res chain seq x y z
N MET A 1 22.91 -5.24 5.68
CA MET A 1 22.52 -5.15 5.51
C MET A 1 21.66 -5.12 4.75
N ALA A 2 21.11 -5.27 4.50
CA ALA A 2 20.24 -5.40 3.82
C ALA A 2 19.51 -4.47 3.52
N ARG A 3 19.38 -4.04 2.96
CA ARG A 3 18.71 -3.22 2.67
C ARG A 3 17.86 -3.40 1.77
N ARG A 4 17.28 -4.18 1.38
CA ARG A 4 16.50 -4.38 0.56
C ARG A 4 15.33 -4.01 0.88
N ARG A 5 14.61 -3.48 0.59
CA ARG A 5 13.42 -3.08 0.76
C ARG A 5 12.47 -3.87 0.15
N ARG A 6 12.35 -5.09 0.03
CA ARG A 6 11.35 -5.82 -0.54
C ARG A 6 10.31 -6.04 0.43
N HIS A 7 9.11 -5.84 0.21
CA HIS A 7 7.98 -6.13 1.08
C HIS A 7 7.53 -7.56 0.85
N THR A 8 7.27 -8.29 1.89
CA THR A 8 6.73 -9.64 1.76
C THR A 8 5.25 -9.54 1.40
N PRO A 9 4.68 -10.60 0.81
CA PRO A 9 3.25 -10.58 0.48
C PRO A 9 2.39 -10.26 1.68
N GLU A 10 2.79 -10.74 2.84
CA GLU A 10 2.07 -10.49 4.05
C GLU A 10 2.05 -9.00 4.38
N GLN A 11 3.19 -8.36 4.22
CA GLN A 11 3.28 -6.93 4.48
C GLN A 11 2.47 -6.14 3.46
N VAL A 12 2.47 -6.60 2.22
CA VAL A 12 1.71 -5.93 1.17
C VAL A 12 0.22 -5.98 1.50
N VAL A 13 -0.26 -7.14 1.87
CA VAL A 13 -1.68 -7.28 2.19
C VAL A 13 -2.04 -6.40 3.38
N ARG A 14 -1.17 -6.36 4.36
CA ARG A 14 -1.41 -5.54 5.53
C ARG A 14 -1.49 -4.07 5.16
N LYS A 15 -0.60 -3.61 4.30
CA LYS A 15 -0.63 -2.22 3.89
C LYS A 15 -1.87 -1.92 3.06
N LEU A 16 -2.32 -2.86 2.25
CA LEU A 16 -3.51 -2.65 1.46
C LEU A 16 -4.76 -2.58 2.35
N ARG A 17 -4.76 -3.32 3.44
CA ARG A 17 -5.86 -3.26 4.37
C ARG A 17 -5.88 -1.91 5.04
N GLU A 18 -4.70 -1.41 5.36
CA GLU A 18 -4.58 -0.10 5.95
C GLU A 18 -5.09 0.94 4.96
N ALA A 19 -4.80 0.75 3.68
CA ALA A 19 -5.27 1.67 2.65
C ALA A 19 -6.80 1.70 2.63
N ASP A 20 -7.41 0.52 2.70
CA ASP A 20 -8.86 0.44 2.70
C ASP A 20 -9.45 1.17 3.90
N ARG A 21 -8.81 1.04 5.04
CA ARG A 21 -9.27 1.71 6.23
C ARG A 21 -9.18 3.22 6.06
N LEU A 22 -8.07 3.69 5.53
CA LEU A 22 -7.88 5.11 5.32
C LEU A 22 -8.92 5.67 4.36
N LEU A 23 -9.19 4.93 3.29
CA LEU A 23 -10.19 5.38 2.33
C LEU A 23 -11.57 5.40 2.96
N GLY A 24 -11.84 4.44 3.82
CA GLY A 24 -13.09 4.39 4.53
C GLY A 24 -13.27 5.56 5.48
N GLU A 25 -12.16 6.13 5.92
CA GLU A 25 -12.21 7.28 6.81
C GLU A 25 -12.24 8.59 6.06
N GLY A 26 -12.25 8.53 4.75
CA GLY A 26 -12.34 9.74 3.96
C GLY A 26 -11.01 10.23 3.42
N ALA A 27 -9.96 9.43 3.53
CA ALA A 27 -8.67 9.85 3.02
C ALA A 27 -8.70 9.92 1.51
N ASP A 28 -7.92 10.84 0.96
CA ASP A 28 -7.83 10.98 -0.47
C ASP A 28 -7.00 9.84 -1.01
N ILE A 29 -7.45 9.24 -2.10
CA ILE A 29 -6.73 8.12 -2.68
C ILE A 29 -5.32 8.52 -3.07
N ALA A 30 -5.11 9.78 -3.42
CA ALA A 30 -3.78 10.24 -3.77
C ALA A 30 -2.88 10.33 -2.54
N ALA A 31 -3.44 10.44 -1.37
CA ALA A 31 -2.68 10.54 -0.14
C ALA A 31 -2.35 9.19 0.47
N VAL A 32 -3.08 8.16 0.07
CA VAL A 32 -2.91 6.85 0.67
C VAL A 32 -1.49 6.30 0.50
N PRO A 33 -0.90 6.32 -0.71
CA PRO A 33 0.45 5.80 -0.86
C PRO A 33 1.45 6.51 0.04
N ARG A 34 1.27 7.82 0.19
CA ARG A 34 2.15 8.57 1.02
C ARG A 34 2.06 8.10 2.43
N GLN A 35 0.90 7.86 2.94
CA GLN A 35 0.71 7.40 4.29
C GLN A 35 1.26 6.01 4.49
N LEU A 36 1.27 5.21 3.43
CA LEU A 36 1.82 3.87 3.50
C LEU A 36 3.31 3.85 3.22
N GLU A 37 3.87 5.03 2.91
CA GLU A 37 5.28 5.16 2.62
C GLU A 37 5.71 4.35 1.41
N ILE A 38 4.88 4.37 0.38
CA ILE A 38 5.21 3.70 -0.87
C ILE A 38 4.87 4.66 -2.00
N SER A 39 5.37 4.36 -3.19
CA SER A 39 5.10 5.24 -4.31
C SER A 39 3.74 4.91 -4.90
N GLU A 40 3.18 5.85 -5.66
CA GLU A 40 1.93 5.64 -6.31
C GLU A 40 1.94 4.44 -7.24
N PRO A 41 2.96 4.30 -8.12
CA PRO A 41 3.00 3.14 -8.99
C PRO A 41 3.02 1.83 -8.21
N THR A 42 3.73 1.81 -7.09
CA THR A 42 3.81 0.61 -6.27
C THR A 42 2.43 0.29 -5.70
N TYR A 43 1.73 1.31 -5.22
CA TYR A 43 0.41 1.12 -4.66
C TYR A 43 -0.54 0.52 -5.70
N HIS A 44 -0.55 1.08 -6.90
CA HIS A 44 -1.43 0.57 -7.95
C HIS A 44 -1.07 -0.83 -8.37
N ARG A 45 0.21 -1.14 -8.41
CA ARG A 45 0.65 -2.46 -8.76
C ARG A 45 0.18 -3.47 -7.70
N TRP A 46 0.30 -3.11 -6.44
CA TRP A 46 -0.12 -3.99 -5.36
C TRP A 46 -1.63 -4.20 -5.40
N ARG A 47 -2.37 -3.15 -5.70
CA ARG A 47 -3.81 -3.25 -5.80
C ARG A 47 -4.20 -4.25 -6.88
N ASN A 48 -3.50 -4.21 -7.98
CA ASN A 48 -3.76 -5.11 -9.05
C ASN A 48 -3.41 -6.54 -8.69
N GLN A 49 -2.34 -6.75 -8.01
CA GLN A 49 -1.88 -8.07 -7.67
C GLN A 49 -2.61 -8.70 -6.50
N TYR A 50 -2.84 -7.95 -5.48
CA TYR A 50 -3.38 -8.51 -4.26
C TYR A 50 -4.76 -7.99 -3.89
N GLY A 51 -5.08 -6.85 -4.37
CA GLY A 51 -6.30 -6.21 -3.96
C GLY A 51 -7.50 -6.61 -4.79
N GLY A 52 -7.23 -7.36 -5.77
CA GLY A 52 -8.21 -7.73 -6.71
C GLY A 52 -9.50 -8.12 -6.30
#